data_b98f6b4d27bd15556471ac618ca18145
#
_entry.id   b98f6b4d27bd15556471ac618ca18145
#
_cell.length_a   1.000
_cell.length_b   1.000
_cell.length_c   1.000
_cell.angle_alpha   90.00
_cell.angle_beta   90.00
_cell.angle_gamma   90.00
#
_symmetry.space_group_name_H-M   'P 1'
#
loop_
_entity.id
_entity.type
_entity.pdbx_description
1 polymer ?
#
loop_
_entity_poly.entity_id
_entity_poly.type
_entity_poly.pdbx_seq_one_letter_code
_entity_poly.pdbx_strand_id
1 'polypeptide(L)'
;ETLCIYLKRTLDRKFHIRYPNRNEYMHSLFDVISALHNMNDFSILRFDFEDFFNTVSSEYVFNKYISKISLERFQIALFENFVTNTKYAYAGFNTSNILCEIIAKHFDEVLALKFKNHGLIFYRRYIDDGILVFNKRMGADLCISIINEAIQEVFFDKSIAVKYNCKTRLN
;
A
#
# COMPACT_ATOMS: atom_id res chain seq x y z
N GLU A 1 -7.32 12.13 21.09
CA GLU A 1 -7.84 10.78 20.74
C GLU A 1 -9.19 10.85 20.01
N THR A 2 -10.18 11.57 20.54
CA THR A 2 -11.53 11.70 19.94
C THR A 2 -11.49 12.26 18.53
N LEU A 3 -10.65 13.26 18.25
CA LEU A 3 -10.49 13.84 16.91
C LEU A 3 -9.98 12.79 15.90
N CYS A 4 -8.93 12.06 16.24
CA CYS A 4 -8.37 11.03 15.35
C CYS A 4 -9.39 9.92 15.03
N ILE A 5 -10.20 9.52 16.00
CA ILE A 5 -11.29 8.54 15.78
C ILE A 5 -12.35 9.09 14.83
N TYR A 6 -12.73 10.36 15.00
CA TYR A 6 -13.70 11.01 14.12
C TYR A 6 -13.17 11.11 12.67
N LEU A 7 -11.93 11.59 12.49
CA LEU A 7 -11.29 11.70 11.19
C LEU A 7 -11.17 10.34 10.51
N LYS A 8 -10.72 9.32 11.25
CA LYS A 8 -10.65 7.94 10.76
C LYS A 8 -12.01 7.44 10.25
N ARG A 9 -13.07 7.55 11.06
CA ARG A 9 -14.42 7.09 10.69
C ARG A 9 -14.97 7.84 9.47
N THR A 10 -14.63 9.11 9.32
CA THR A 10 -15.01 9.91 8.15
C THR A 10 -14.33 9.39 6.89
N LEU A 11 -13.02 9.14 6.95
CA LEU A 11 -12.25 8.60 5.82
C LEU A 11 -12.64 7.16 5.49
N ASP A 12 -12.83 6.30 6.48
CA ASP A 12 -13.27 4.90 6.27
C ASP A 12 -14.56 4.84 5.41
N ARG A 13 -15.54 5.71 5.73
CA ARG A 13 -16.79 5.79 4.98
C ARG A 13 -16.62 6.36 3.58
N LYS A 14 -15.80 7.39 3.42
CA LYS A 14 -15.62 8.10 2.14
C LYS A 14 -14.77 7.31 1.14
N PHE A 15 -13.74 6.62 1.60
CA PHE A 15 -12.84 5.84 0.75
C PHE A 15 -13.21 4.35 0.67
N HIS A 16 -14.22 3.90 1.44
CA HIS A 16 -14.63 2.49 1.51
C HIS A 16 -13.43 1.56 1.77
N ILE A 17 -12.59 1.94 2.74
CA ILE A 17 -11.38 1.18 3.03
C ILE A 17 -11.74 -0.16 3.67
N ARG A 18 -11.19 -1.22 3.07
CA ARG A 18 -11.14 -2.56 3.66
C ARG A 18 -9.74 -2.79 4.18
N TYR A 19 -9.61 -2.87 5.49
CA TYR A 19 -8.32 -3.20 6.08
C TYR A 19 -7.93 -4.64 5.77
N PRO A 20 -6.65 -4.89 5.46
CA PRO A 20 -6.20 -6.24 5.15
C PRO A 20 -6.42 -7.18 6.35
N ASN A 21 -7.01 -8.34 6.06
CA ASN A 21 -7.20 -9.41 7.04
C ASN A 21 -6.11 -10.47 6.83
N ARG A 22 -5.30 -10.73 7.86
CA ARG A 22 -4.18 -11.66 7.76
C ARG A 22 -4.62 -13.09 7.41
N ASN A 23 -5.75 -13.54 7.94
CA ASN A 23 -6.24 -14.89 7.65
C ASN A 23 -6.68 -15.02 6.19
N GLU A 24 -7.45 -14.05 5.68
CA GLU A 24 -7.85 -14.01 4.28
C GLU A 24 -6.64 -13.93 3.34
N TYR A 25 -5.64 -13.13 3.71
CA TYR A 25 -4.39 -13.02 2.98
C TYR A 25 -3.69 -14.38 2.90
N MET A 26 -3.52 -15.07 4.03
CA MET A 26 -2.83 -16.36 4.08
C MET A 26 -3.62 -17.46 3.33
N HIS A 27 -4.94 -17.54 3.50
CA HIS A 27 -5.76 -18.50 2.75
C HIS A 27 -5.64 -18.30 1.25
N SER A 28 -5.80 -17.06 0.76
CA SER A 28 -5.67 -16.75 -0.66
C SER A 28 -4.28 -17.12 -1.21
N LEU A 29 -3.23 -16.90 -0.42
CA LEU A 29 -1.86 -17.26 -0.81
C LEU A 29 -1.68 -18.78 -0.91
N PHE A 30 -2.18 -19.55 0.07
CA PHE A 30 -2.12 -21.01 0.03
C PHE A 30 -2.89 -21.59 -1.15
N ASP A 31 -4.07 -21.04 -1.47
CA ASP A 31 -4.85 -21.46 -2.65
C ASP A 31 -4.06 -21.30 -3.94
N VAL A 32 -3.41 -20.13 -4.09
CA VAL A 32 -2.57 -19.87 -5.28
C VAL A 32 -1.35 -20.77 -5.33
N ILE A 33 -0.62 -20.93 -4.21
CA ILE A 33 0.55 -21.83 -4.17
C ILE A 33 0.14 -23.27 -4.48
N SER A 34 -1.00 -23.73 -3.97
CA SER A 34 -1.51 -25.06 -4.26
C SER A 34 -1.85 -25.24 -5.74
N ALA A 35 -2.39 -24.21 -6.39
CA ALA A 35 -2.65 -24.23 -7.83
C ALA A 35 -1.37 -24.25 -8.67
N LEU A 36 -0.27 -23.70 -8.15
CA LEU A 36 1.05 -23.71 -8.82
C LEU A 36 1.80 -25.04 -8.72
N HIS A 37 1.34 -25.99 -7.92
CA HIS A 37 2.03 -27.25 -7.67
C HIS A 37 2.40 -28.01 -8.96
N ASN A 38 1.63 -27.86 -10.02
CA ASN A 38 1.84 -28.51 -11.30
C ASN A 38 2.53 -27.61 -12.35
N MET A 39 2.97 -26.42 -11.96
CA MET A 39 3.67 -25.49 -12.85
C MET A 39 5.19 -25.64 -12.70
N ASN A 40 5.88 -25.80 -13.84
CA ASN A 40 7.34 -25.91 -13.85
C ASN A 40 8.07 -24.60 -13.66
N ASP A 41 7.42 -23.48 -14.05
CA ASP A 41 8.00 -22.15 -13.99
C ASP A 41 7.04 -21.16 -13.33
N PHE A 42 7.44 -20.64 -12.18
CA PHE A 42 6.76 -19.54 -11.51
C PHE A 42 7.78 -18.72 -10.70
N SER A 43 7.39 -17.53 -10.29
CA SER A 43 8.19 -16.71 -9.40
C SER A 43 7.32 -16.13 -8.29
N ILE A 44 7.84 -16.08 -7.09
CA ILE A 44 7.23 -15.41 -5.95
C ILE A 44 8.16 -14.28 -5.52
N LEU A 45 7.64 -13.07 -5.50
CA LEU A 45 8.34 -11.89 -5.03
C LEU A 45 7.65 -11.36 -3.77
N ARG A 46 8.40 -11.12 -2.73
CA ARG A 46 7.96 -10.42 -1.53
C ARG A 46 8.73 -9.12 -1.38
N PHE A 47 8.05 -8.05 -1.07
CA PHE A 47 8.64 -6.75 -0.74
C PHE A 47 8.04 -6.22 0.58
N ASP A 48 8.72 -5.27 1.19
CA ASP A 48 8.36 -4.68 2.47
C ASP A 48 8.68 -3.18 2.43
N PHE A 49 7.72 -2.33 2.76
CA PHE A 49 7.98 -0.89 2.91
C PHE A 49 8.79 -0.64 4.19
N GLU A 50 9.91 0.07 4.05
CA GLU A 50 10.68 0.45 5.23
C GLU A 50 10.03 1.63 5.95
N ASP A 51 9.82 1.45 7.26
CA ASP A 51 9.28 2.50 8.14
C ASP A 51 8.03 3.19 7.60
N PHE A 52 7.12 2.39 7.02
CA PHE A 52 6.00 2.84 6.20
C PHE A 52 5.19 3.98 6.84
N PHE A 53 4.82 3.83 8.12
CA PHE A 53 4.00 4.82 8.82
C PHE A 53 4.72 6.16 9.04
N ASN A 54 6.02 6.14 9.24
CA ASN A 54 6.80 7.34 9.49
C ASN A 54 7.30 8.01 8.19
N THR A 55 7.06 7.38 7.04
CA THR A 55 7.41 7.92 5.73
C THR A 55 6.21 8.46 4.95
N VAL A 56 4.99 8.03 5.29
CA VAL A 56 3.76 8.54 4.66
C VAL A 56 3.43 9.94 5.19
N SER A 57 3.61 10.96 4.34
CA SER A 57 3.27 12.35 4.68
C SER A 57 1.76 12.54 4.77
N SER A 58 1.28 13.01 5.93
CA SER A 58 -0.13 13.32 6.16
C SER A 58 -0.62 14.43 5.24
N GLU A 59 0.20 15.48 5.03
CA GLU A 59 -0.09 16.60 4.14
C GLU A 59 -0.21 16.14 2.69
N TYR A 60 0.69 15.28 2.23
CA TYR A 60 0.63 14.74 0.87
C TYR A 60 -0.64 13.93 0.63
N VAL A 61 -1.00 13.06 1.56
CA VAL A 61 -2.25 12.26 1.47
C VAL A 61 -3.47 13.18 1.49
N PHE A 62 -3.48 14.21 2.33
CA PHE A 62 -4.54 15.19 2.36
C PHE A 62 -4.68 15.91 1.01
N ASN A 63 -3.61 16.52 0.50
CA ASN A 63 -3.63 17.32 -0.72
C ASN A 63 -3.96 16.48 -1.97
N LYS A 64 -3.44 15.27 -2.04
CA LYS A 64 -3.60 14.41 -3.24
C LYS A 64 -4.94 13.69 -3.27
N TYR A 65 -5.47 13.27 -2.13
CA TYR A 65 -6.64 12.39 -2.05
C TYR A 65 -7.80 12.99 -1.26
N ILE A 66 -7.56 13.46 -0.02
CA ILE A 66 -8.65 13.84 0.90
C ILE A 66 -9.31 15.15 0.49
N SER A 67 -8.55 16.15 0.06
CA SER A 67 -9.07 17.45 -0.38
C SER A 67 -9.96 17.37 -1.64
N LYS A 68 -9.88 16.24 -2.37
CA LYS A 68 -10.63 16.03 -3.63
C LYS A 68 -11.98 15.34 -3.43
N ILE A 69 -12.26 14.84 -2.25
CA ILE A 69 -13.54 14.23 -1.94
C ILE A 69 -14.52 15.26 -1.36
N SER A 70 -15.82 15.01 -1.51
CA SER A 70 -16.85 15.88 -0.94
C SER A 70 -16.86 15.76 0.59
N LEU A 71 -16.35 16.79 1.25
CA LEU A 71 -16.34 16.99 2.68
C LEU A 71 -17.07 18.28 3.05
N GLU A 72 -17.63 18.34 4.25
CA GLU A 72 -18.17 19.56 4.81
C GLU A 72 -17.05 20.53 5.21
N ARG A 73 -17.33 21.85 5.19
CA ARG A 73 -16.31 22.88 5.51
C ARG A 73 -15.62 22.65 6.84
N PHE A 74 -16.37 22.26 7.87
CA PHE A 74 -15.78 22.01 9.18
C PHE A 74 -14.88 20.76 9.17
N GLN A 75 -15.20 19.74 8.36
CA GLN A 75 -14.37 18.54 8.21
C GLN A 75 -13.03 18.90 7.55
N ILE A 76 -13.08 19.71 6.49
CA ILE A 76 -11.86 20.19 5.82
C ILE A 76 -10.97 20.93 6.83
N ALA A 77 -11.53 21.89 7.59
CA ALA A 77 -10.78 22.62 8.59
C ALA A 77 -10.17 21.72 9.70
N LEU A 78 -10.87 20.65 10.09
CA LEU A 78 -10.34 19.66 11.04
C LEU A 78 -9.18 18.88 10.45
N PHE A 79 -9.27 18.46 9.18
CA PHE A 79 -8.18 17.75 8.49
C PHE A 79 -6.98 18.68 8.27
N GLU A 80 -7.18 19.92 7.84
CA GLU A 80 -6.12 20.90 7.69
C GLU A 80 -5.37 21.11 9.01
N ASN A 81 -6.10 21.31 10.11
CA ASN A 81 -5.49 21.42 11.43
C ASN A 81 -4.72 20.14 11.82
N PHE A 82 -5.29 18.97 11.52
CA PHE A 82 -4.62 17.71 11.82
C PHE A 82 -3.29 17.57 11.05
N VAL A 83 -3.29 17.78 9.73
CA VAL A 83 -2.07 17.61 8.90
C VAL A 83 -1.02 18.66 9.18
N THR A 84 -1.40 19.88 9.57
CA THR A 84 -0.49 20.93 10.00
C THR A 84 0.30 20.54 11.26
N ASN A 85 -0.36 19.80 12.17
CA ASN A 85 0.23 19.36 13.43
C ASN A 85 0.83 17.94 13.39
N THR A 86 0.59 17.18 12.30
CA THR A 86 0.99 15.78 12.18
C THR A 86 1.67 15.54 10.85
N LYS A 87 2.99 15.68 10.81
CA LYS A 87 3.78 15.60 9.56
C LYS A 87 3.65 14.25 8.85
N TYR A 88 3.67 13.17 9.59
CA TYR A 88 3.59 11.79 9.08
C TYR A 88 2.44 11.02 9.72
N ALA A 89 2.11 9.86 9.15
CA ALA A 89 1.08 9.00 9.70
C ALA A 89 1.37 8.53 11.13
N TYR A 90 2.62 8.27 11.45
CA TYR A 90 3.14 7.75 12.74
C TYR A 90 2.44 6.49 13.26
N ALA A 91 3.22 5.46 13.55
CA ALA A 91 2.68 4.23 14.13
C ALA A 91 2.00 4.50 15.49
N GLY A 92 0.81 3.91 15.69
CA GLY A 92 0.06 4.00 16.94
C GLY A 92 -1.07 5.04 16.97
N PHE A 93 -1.14 5.98 16.03
CA PHE A 93 -2.32 6.85 15.93
C PHE A 93 -3.49 6.14 15.26
N ASN A 94 -4.71 6.43 15.68
CA ASN A 94 -5.93 5.87 15.06
C ASN A 94 -6.09 6.24 13.57
N THR A 95 -5.51 7.36 13.14
CA THR A 95 -5.53 7.85 11.75
C THR A 95 -4.44 7.24 10.88
N SER A 96 -3.41 6.62 11.45
CA SER A 96 -2.24 6.13 10.71
C SER A 96 -2.62 5.09 9.66
N ASN A 97 -3.35 4.07 10.08
CA ASN A 97 -3.76 3.00 9.17
C ASN A 97 -4.59 3.52 7.99
N ILE A 98 -5.54 4.44 8.24
CA ILE A 98 -6.40 4.95 7.16
C ILE A 98 -5.62 5.82 6.18
N LEU A 99 -4.70 6.68 6.65
CA LEU A 99 -3.87 7.49 5.77
C LEU A 99 -2.96 6.62 4.89
N CYS A 100 -2.33 5.62 5.50
CA CYS A 100 -1.50 4.66 4.77
C CYS A 100 -2.32 3.83 3.78
N GLU A 101 -3.51 3.35 4.15
CA GLU A 101 -4.34 2.55 3.26
C GLU A 101 -4.91 3.35 2.08
N ILE A 102 -5.20 4.65 2.23
CA ILE A 102 -5.64 5.51 1.12
C ILE A 102 -4.57 5.57 0.03
N ILE A 103 -3.32 5.84 0.39
CA ILE A 103 -2.24 5.95 -0.59
C ILE A 103 -1.81 4.57 -1.11
N ALA A 104 -1.77 3.56 -0.24
CA ALA A 104 -1.39 2.21 -0.60
C ALA A 104 -2.38 1.54 -1.54
N LYS A 105 -3.68 1.83 -1.43
CA LYS A 105 -4.69 1.37 -2.40
C LYS A 105 -4.36 1.85 -3.82
N HIS A 106 -3.99 3.11 -3.99
CA HIS A 106 -3.56 3.62 -5.29
C HIS A 106 -2.25 2.97 -5.76
N PHE A 107 -1.30 2.76 -4.85
CA PHE A 107 -0.08 2.01 -5.16
C PHE A 107 -0.39 0.58 -5.62
N ASP A 108 -1.29 -0.12 -4.94
CA ASP A 108 -1.71 -1.47 -5.31
C ASP A 108 -2.29 -1.53 -6.72
N GLU A 109 -3.13 -0.54 -7.09
CA GLU A 109 -3.72 -0.42 -8.43
C GLU A 109 -2.65 -0.17 -9.51
N VAL A 110 -1.74 0.78 -9.29
CA VAL A 110 -0.64 1.10 -10.19
C VAL A 110 0.30 -0.09 -10.35
N LEU A 111 0.68 -0.74 -9.25
CA LEU A 111 1.57 -1.89 -9.27
C LEU A 111 0.98 -3.06 -10.05
N ALA A 112 -0.29 -3.38 -9.79
CA ALA A 112 -0.99 -4.45 -10.51
C ALA A 112 -1.08 -4.16 -12.02
N LEU A 113 -1.32 -2.90 -12.39
CA LEU A 113 -1.37 -2.47 -13.79
C LEU A 113 0.01 -2.62 -14.46
N LYS A 114 1.09 -2.18 -13.81
CA LYS A 114 2.45 -2.30 -14.35
C LYS A 114 2.86 -3.76 -14.56
N PHE A 115 2.46 -4.66 -13.67
CA PHE A 115 2.76 -6.09 -13.79
C PHE A 115 1.79 -6.89 -14.67
N LYS A 116 0.69 -6.29 -15.16
CA LYS A 116 -0.34 -6.97 -15.95
C LYS A 116 0.22 -7.79 -17.12
N ASN A 117 1.18 -7.23 -17.85
CA ASN A 117 1.79 -7.89 -19.03
C ASN A 117 3.01 -8.78 -18.67
N HIS A 118 3.34 -8.89 -17.39
CA HIS A 118 4.46 -9.67 -16.89
C HIS A 118 4.08 -11.03 -16.31
N GLY A 119 2.82 -11.46 -16.51
CA GLY A 119 2.36 -12.76 -16.02
C GLY A 119 2.01 -12.77 -14.53
N LEU A 120 1.67 -11.62 -13.96
CA LEU A 120 1.15 -11.53 -12.61
C LEU A 120 -0.18 -12.29 -12.50
N ILE A 121 -0.24 -13.28 -11.61
CA ILE A 121 -1.44 -14.08 -11.35
C ILE A 121 -2.02 -13.82 -9.95
N PHE A 122 -1.21 -13.31 -9.04
CA PHE A 122 -1.66 -12.96 -7.70
C PHE A 122 -0.85 -11.78 -7.16
N TYR A 123 -1.56 -10.83 -6.57
CA TYR A 123 -0.98 -9.74 -5.78
C TYR A 123 -1.84 -9.50 -4.54
N ARG A 124 -1.21 -9.40 -3.41
CA ARG A 124 -1.82 -8.97 -2.15
C ARG A 124 -0.81 -8.22 -1.31
N ARG A 125 -1.30 -7.23 -0.58
CA ARG A 125 -0.52 -6.51 0.43
C ARG A 125 -1.18 -6.67 1.80
N TYR A 126 -0.37 -6.81 2.82
CA TYR A 126 -0.77 -6.77 4.22
C TYR A 126 0.03 -5.67 4.92
N ILE A 127 -0.59 -4.49 5.08
CA ILE A 127 0.00 -3.26 5.64
C ILE A 127 1.21 -2.82 4.79
N ASP A 128 2.42 -3.16 5.19
CA ASP A 128 3.70 -2.84 4.57
C ASP A 128 4.30 -4.00 3.75
N ASP A 129 3.87 -5.22 4.02
CA ASP A 129 4.31 -6.42 3.30
C ASP A 129 3.49 -6.67 2.03
N GLY A 130 4.14 -6.76 0.86
CA GLY A 130 3.51 -7.15 -0.39
C GLY A 130 4.03 -8.48 -0.93
N ILE A 131 3.15 -9.28 -1.53
CA ILE A 131 3.51 -10.51 -2.23
C ILE A 131 2.93 -10.53 -3.64
N LEU A 132 3.77 -10.87 -4.61
CA LEU A 132 3.39 -11.07 -5.99
C LEU A 132 3.76 -12.49 -6.43
N VAL A 133 2.89 -13.11 -7.21
CA VAL A 133 3.13 -14.43 -7.81
C VAL A 133 2.96 -14.31 -9.31
N PHE A 134 3.92 -14.85 -10.05
CA PHE A 134 3.95 -14.81 -11.51
C PHE A 134 3.92 -16.24 -12.07
N ASN A 135 3.26 -16.42 -13.21
CA ASN A 135 3.17 -17.69 -13.92
C ASN A 135 4.39 -17.98 -14.84
N LYS A 136 5.49 -17.27 -14.60
CA LYS A 136 6.75 -17.43 -15.33
C LYS A 136 7.92 -16.99 -14.47
N ARG A 137 9.14 -17.31 -14.86
CA ARG A 137 10.34 -16.77 -14.23
C ARG A 137 10.47 -15.28 -14.50
N MET A 138 10.69 -14.53 -13.43
CA MET A 138 10.91 -13.08 -13.45
C MET A 138 12.32 -12.76 -12.97
N GLY A 139 12.99 -11.83 -13.64
CA GLY A 139 14.26 -11.28 -13.16
C GLY A 139 14.06 -10.37 -11.95
N ALA A 140 14.92 -10.47 -10.94
CA ALA A 140 14.83 -9.64 -9.73
C ALA A 140 14.92 -8.14 -10.06
N ASP A 141 15.89 -7.76 -10.89
CA ASP A 141 16.15 -6.37 -11.24
C ASP A 141 14.96 -5.73 -11.97
N LEU A 142 14.30 -6.48 -12.86
CA LEU A 142 13.09 -6.02 -13.53
C LEU A 142 11.95 -5.79 -12.53
N CYS A 143 11.73 -6.71 -11.62
CA CYS A 143 10.69 -6.57 -10.60
C CYS A 143 10.95 -5.36 -9.71
N ILE A 144 12.20 -5.18 -9.29
CA ILE A 144 12.66 -4.06 -8.47
C ILE A 144 12.43 -2.73 -9.21
N SER A 145 12.80 -2.65 -10.50
CA SER A 145 12.58 -1.47 -11.32
C SER A 145 11.10 -1.08 -11.39
N ILE A 146 10.22 -2.05 -11.68
CA ILE A 146 8.78 -1.82 -11.80
C ILE A 146 8.17 -1.36 -10.45
N ILE A 147 8.60 -1.97 -9.34
CA ILE A 147 8.12 -1.54 -8.02
C ILE A 147 8.58 -0.12 -7.71
N ASN A 148 9.85 0.21 -7.99
CA ASN A 148 10.38 1.57 -7.80
C ASN A 148 9.64 2.61 -8.65
N GLU A 149 9.33 2.29 -9.89
CA GLU A 149 8.51 3.15 -10.74
C GLU A 149 7.12 3.40 -10.15
N ALA A 150 6.46 2.35 -9.64
CA ALA A 150 5.15 2.49 -9.00
C ALA A 150 5.23 3.36 -7.73
N ILE A 151 6.31 3.22 -6.96
CA ILE A 151 6.56 4.05 -5.78
C ILE A 151 6.74 5.52 -6.17
N GLN A 152 7.59 5.80 -7.17
CA GLN A 152 7.83 7.16 -7.63
C GLN A 152 6.55 7.82 -8.17
N GLU A 153 5.70 7.06 -8.86
CA GLU A 153 4.45 7.55 -9.41
C GLU A 153 3.43 7.90 -8.33
N VAL A 154 3.32 7.07 -7.30
CA VAL A 154 2.27 7.20 -6.29
C VAL A 154 2.68 8.08 -5.13
N PHE A 155 3.84 7.84 -4.56
CA PHE A 155 4.27 8.51 -3.34
C PHE A 155 4.96 9.85 -3.60
N PHE A 156 5.57 10.04 -4.75
CA PHE A 156 6.23 11.27 -5.23
C PHE A 156 7.22 11.93 -4.24
N ASP A 157 7.31 11.47 -3.03
CA ASP A 157 8.25 11.97 -2.04
C ASP A 157 9.51 11.10 -2.06
N LYS A 158 10.66 11.71 -2.31
CA LYS A 158 11.97 11.05 -2.30
C LYS A 158 12.34 10.41 -0.95
N SER A 159 11.58 10.71 0.10
CA SER A 159 11.78 10.15 1.43
C SER A 159 11.18 8.74 1.60
N ILE A 160 10.29 8.30 0.67
CA ILE A 160 9.74 6.95 0.70
C ILE A 160 10.64 6.05 -0.13
N ALA A 161 11.66 5.50 0.53
CA ALA A 161 12.43 4.40 0.00
C ALA A 161 11.78 3.09 0.41
N VAL A 162 11.46 2.24 -0.56
CA VAL A 162 11.37 0.81 -0.28
C VAL A 162 12.81 0.33 -0.21
N LYS A 163 13.28 0.05 0.97
CA LYS A 163 14.46 -0.77 1.09
C LYS A 163 14.02 -2.19 0.76
N TYR A 164 14.58 -2.68 -0.33
CA TYR A 164 14.61 -4.10 -0.63
C TYR A 164 15.41 -4.77 0.47
N ASN A 165 14.75 -5.10 1.56
CA ASN A 165 15.34 -5.98 2.55
C ASN A 165 15.62 -7.30 1.85
N CYS A 166 16.67 -8.03 2.31
CA CYS A 166 17.01 -9.40 1.91
C CYS A 166 15.85 -10.41 1.98
N LYS A 167 14.63 -9.95 2.25
CA LYS A 167 13.36 -10.67 2.22
C LYS A 167 12.78 -10.83 0.81
N THR A 168 13.24 -10.06 -0.18
CA THR A 168 12.82 -10.24 -1.58
C THR A 168 13.47 -11.51 -2.11
N ARG A 169 12.73 -12.59 -2.19
CA ARG A 169 13.17 -13.87 -2.76
C ARG A 169 12.38 -14.14 -4.02
N LEU A 170 13.12 -14.30 -5.12
CA LEU A 170 12.65 -14.96 -6.32
C LEU A 170 13.06 -16.43 -6.21
N ASN A 171 12.12 -17.33 -6.21
CA ASN A 171 12.39 -18.77 -6.30
C ASN A 171 12.26 -19.22 -7.75
#